data_5bc6bb18f02bb65145fa33c079ca2169
#
_entry.id   5bc6bb18f02bb65145fa33c079ca2169
#
_cell.length_a   1.000
_cell.length_b   1.000
_cell.length_c   1.000
_cell.angle_alpha   90.00
_cell.angle_beta   90.00
_cell.angle_gamma   90.00
#
_symmetry.space_group_name_H-M   'P 1'
#
loop_
_entity.id
_entity.type
_entity.pdbx_description
1 polymer ?
#
loop_
_entity_poly.entity_id
_entity_poly.type
_entity_poly.pdbx_seq_one_letter_code
_entity_poly.pdbx_strand_id
1 'polypeptide(L)'
;LRAAPKRALLFALPAALSAGDLFADRPRLEPKALYVQACAACHGADGKGSPTYEGAVPVPDFSDCLANTAEPSELWETIVADGGSSRGLSATMPAYGEALDPSEIRGLVAYLRTFCVEFEKYPPGDLNFRRPLDTGKAYPEQEIVIQPEYTRFDGDGATSLELSFENRLGPGFQYELTLPFRVQSPGANGIGDLEIELKQVVGFSLARMEILSAGLGVTLPTGDRDEGLGTGTAVFEPFVAYGKAWGRTILQTRLTGEIPADQEGADPELAFQLALSQALGPPRIAWVPAVEFLGSRNLSTGENDWSTVLEVSKPLSALGHVIGALGVRLPITESAERYRIEAYVLWDFGDGPFWKGW
;
A
#
# COMPACT_ATOMS: atom_id res chain seq x y z
N LEU A 1 -57.90 4.18 -51.44
CA LEU A 1 -56.69 3.57 -50.82
C LEU A 1 -56.63 3.97 -49.35
N ARG A 2 -57.06 3.09 -48.47
CA ARG A 2 -57.03 3.28 -46.98
C ARG A 2 -55.71 2.70 -46.47
N ALA A 3 -54.89 3.51 -45.78
CA ALA A 3 -53.68 3.12 -45.12
C ALA A 3 -54.00 2.32 -43.83
N ALA A 4 -53.39 1.17 -43.66
CA ALA A 4 -53.47 0.32 -42.45
C ALA A 4 -52.50 0.82 -41.37
N PRO A 5 -52.86 0.77 -40.08
CA PRO A 5 -52.01 1.19 -38.98
C PRO A 5 -50.86 0.19 -38.75
N LYS A 6 -49.62 0.68 -38.67
CA LYS A 6 -48.47 -0.09 -38.22
C LYS A 6 -48.57 -0.38 -36.71
N ARG A 7 -48.75 -1.63 -36.35
CA ARG A 7 -48.60 -2.10 -34.98
C ARG A 7 -47.12 -2.10 -34.60
N ALA A 8 -46.75 -1.26 -33.65
CA ALA A 8 -45.43 -1.33 -33.00
C ALA A 8 -45.41 -2.53 -32.04
N LEU A 9 -44.54 -3.49 -32.31
CA LEU A 9 -44.26 -4.59 -31.38
C LEU A 9 -43.31 -4.01 -30.31
N LEU A 10 -43.83 -3.75 -29.11
CA LEU A 10 -43.01 -3.53 -27.93
C LEU A 10 -42.42 -4.88 -27.48
N PHE A 11 -41.14 -5.08 -27.71
CA PHE A 11 -40.40 -6.12 -27.02
C PHE A 11 -40.19 -5.68 -25.56
N ALA A 12 -40.92 -6.29 -24.65
CA ALA A 12 -40.63 -6.20 -23.22
C ALA A 12 -39.28 -6.96 -22.99
N LEU A 13 -38.23 -6.22 -22.66
CA LEU A 13 -37.02 -6.82 -22.11
C LEU A 13 -37.39 -7.47 -20.77
N PRO A 14 -36.97 -8.72 -20.51
CA PRO A 14 -37.13 -9.29 -19.16
C PRO A 14 -36.37 -8.43 -18.17
N ALA A 15 -37.03 -8.06 -17.07
CA ALA A 15 -36.37 -7.38 -15.96
C ALA A 15 -35.17 -8.26 -15.50
N ALA A 16 -33.98 -7.71 -15.56
CA ALA A 16 -32.80 -8.37 -14.99
C ALA A 16 -33.04 -8.51 -13.49
N LEU A 17 -33.16 -9.77 -13.03
CA LEU A 17 -33.16 -10.08 -11.60
C LEU A 17 -31.91 -9.49 -10.98
N SER A 18 -32.07 -8.65 -9.96
CA SER A 18 -30.94 -8.13 -9.22
C SER A 18 -30.33 -9.29 -8.42
N ALA A 19 -29.00 -9.28 -8.21
CA ALA A 19 -28.34 -10.31 -7.40
C ALA A 19 -28.96 -10.46 -6.00
N GLY A 20 -29.62 -9.41 -5.50
CA GLY A 20 -30.38 -9.42 -4.25
C GLY A 20 -31.59 -10.35 -4.25
N ASP A 21 -32.21 -10.61 -5.41
CA ASP A 21 -33.43 -11.46 -5.50
C ASP A 21 -33.08 -12.96 -5.42
N LEU A 22 -31.86 -13.36 -5.73
CA LEU A 22 -31.41 -14.76 -5.68
C LEU A 22 -31.26 -15.31 -4.27
N PHE A 23 -31.12 -14.46 -3.26
CA PHE A 23 -30.86 -14.83 -1.86
C PHE A 23 -32.01 -14.47 -0.90
N ALA A 24 -33.09 -13.90 -1.40
CA ALA A 24 -34.16 -13.30 -0.59
C ALA A 24 -34.90 -14.29 0.32
N ASP A 25 -35.01 -15.56 -0.06
CA ASP A 25 -35.90 -16.56 0.58
C ASP A 25 -35.17 -17.62 1.44
N ARG A 26 -33.81 -17.54 1.61
CA ARG A 26 -33.12 -18.51 2.44
C ARG A 26 -32.76 -17.97 3.83
N PRO A 27 -32.81 -18.82 4.88
CA PRO A 27 -32.34 -18.41 6.19
C PRO A 27 -30.84 -18.12 6.14
N ARG A 28 -30.46 -16.92 6.60
CA ARG A 28 -29.05 -16.56 6.74
C ARG A 28 -28.42 -17.24 7.94
N LEU A 29 -27.24 -17.81 7.75
CA LEU A 29 -26.50 -18.40 8.85
C LEU A 29 -25.68 -17.30 9.55
N GLU A 30 -25.58 -17.41 10.86
CA GLU A 30 -24.60 -16.63 11.61
C GLU A 30 -23.19 -16.94 11.11
N PRO A 31 -22.27 -15.96 11.04
CA PRO A 31 -20.93 -16.13 10.47
C PRO A 31 -20.16 -17.31 11.04
N LYS A 32 -20.23 -17.55 12.35
CA LYS A 32 -19.62 -18.70 13.01
C LYS A 32 -20.20 -20.03 12.54
N ALA A 33 -21.53 -20.11 12.40
CA ALA A 33 -22.20 -21.32 11.93
C ALA A 33 -21.84 -21.61 10.47
N LEU A 34 -21.78 -20.55 9.65
CA LEU A 34 -21.36 -20.63 8.26
C LEU A 34 -19.89 -21.14 8.15
N TYR A 35 -18.98 -20.58 8.95
CA TYR A 35 -17.60 -21.06 9.01
C TYR A 35 -17.50 -22.54 9.34
N VAL A 36 -18.20 -22.97 10.37
CA VAL A 36 -18.17 -24.40 10.83
C VAL A 36 -18.68 -25.32 9.72
N GLN A 37 -19.70 -24.94 8.97
CA GLN A 37 -20.29 -25.77 7.92
C GLN A 37 -19.49 -25.78 6.62
N ALA A 38 -18.91 -24.65 6.22
CA ALA A 38 -18.30 -24.49 4.90
C ALA A 38 -16.76 -24.48 4.91
N CYS A 39 -16.13 -24.07 5.99
CA CYS A 39 -14.70 -23.74 6.01
C CYS A 39 -13.87 -24.62 6.95
N ALA A 40 -14.44 -24.99 8.10
CA ALA A 40 -13.70 -25.67 9.18
C ALA A 40 -13.12 -27.04 8.79
N ALA A 41 -13.70 -27.72 7.78
CA ALA A 41 -13.19 -29.00 7.29
C ALA A 41 -11.74 -28.91 6.79
N CYS A 42 -11.36 -27.76 6.17
CA CYS A 42 -10.02 -27.50 5.69
C CYS A 42 -9.25 -26.58 6.66
N HIS A 43 -9.90 -25.51 7.15
CA HIS A 43 -9.23 -24.47 7.93
C HIS A 43 -9.19 -24.74 9.45
N GLY A 44 -9.76 -25.85 9.92
CA GLY A 44 -9.82 -26.18 11.34
C GLY A 44 -10.89 -25.38 12.09
N ALA A 45 -11.37 -25.91 13.20
CA ALA A 45 -12.35 -25.22 14.04
C ALA A 45 -11.76 -23.98 14.76
N ASP A 46 -10.45 -23.97 14.93
CA ASP A 46 -9.65 -22.92 15.58
C ASP A 46 -8.94 -22.01 14.57
N GLY A 47 -9.16 -22.21 13.27
CA GLY A 47 -8.55 -21.40 12.21
C GLY A 47 -7.09 -21.72 11.88
N LYS A 48 -6.50 -22.78 12.47
CA LYS A 48 -5.07 -23.14 12.31
C LYS A 48 -4.81 -24.19 11.24
N GLY A 49 -5.82 -24.55 10.49
CA GLY A 49 -5.81 -25.66 9.57
C GLY A 49 -6.32 -26.95 10.21
N SER A 50 -7.04 -27.76 9.43
CA SER A 50 -7.56 -29.05 9.90
C SER A 50 -6.44 -30.09 9.89
N PRO A 51 -6.24 -30.87 10.96
CA PRO A 51 -5.27 -31.93 10.98
C PRO A 51 -5.59 -33.09 10.01
N THR A 52 -6.80 -33.11 9.48
CA THR A 52 -7.26 -34.06 8.46
C THR A 52 -7.22 -33.54 7.04
N TYR A 53 -6.73 -32.29 6.86
CA TYR A 53 -6.56 -31.72 5.53
C TYR A 53 -5.29 -32.27 4.86
N GLU A 54 -5.47 -32.99 3.76
CA GLU A 54 -4.39 -33.61 2.99
C GLU A 54 -4.08 -32.89 1.67
N GLY A 55 -4.46 -31.61 1.57
CA GLY A 55 -4.20 -30.80 0.37
C GLY A 55 -2.72 -30.54 0.14
N ALA A 56 -2.32 -30.40 -1.13
CA ALA A 56 -0.92 -30.16 -1.52
C ALA A 56 -0.40 -28.78 -1.08
N VAL A 57 -1.29 -27.84 -0.80
CA VAL A 57 -0.96 -26.47 -0.37
C VAL A 57 -1.47 -26.28 1.05
N PRO A 58 -0.62 -25.86 2.00
CA PRO A 58 -1.06 -25.57 3.36
C PRO A 58 -2.16 -24.50 3.37
N VAL A 59 -3.14 -24.65 4.24
CA VAL A 59 -4.12 -23.59 4.52
C VAL A 59 -3.50 -22.55 5.45
N PRO A 60 -3.92 -21.26 5.35
CA PRO A 60 -3.40 -20.22 6.25
C PRO A 60 -3.80 -20.47 7.70
N ASP A 61 -2.93 -20.09 8.62
CA ASP A 61 -3.25 -20.00 10.05
C ASP A 61 -3.88 -18.64 10.34
N PHE A 62 -5.19 -18.63 10.51
CA PHE A 62 -5.94 -17.39 10.80
C PHE A 62 -5.66 -16.85 12.22
N SER A 63 -5.03 -17.61 13.09
CA SER A 63 -4.63 -17.15 14.44
C SER A 63 -3.31 -16.38 14.45
N ASP A 64 -2.52 -16.49 13.38
CA ASP A 64 -1.35 -15.62 13.17
C ASP A 64 -1.81 -14.21 12.85
N CYS A 65 -1.69 -13.30 13.82
CA CYS A 65 -2.18 -11.95 13.70
C CYS A 65 -1.46 -11.14 12.63
N LEU A 66 -0.19 -11.38 12.38
CA LEU A 66 0.55 -10.66 11.34
C LEU A 66 0.01 -11.02 9.95
N ALA A 67 -0.15 -12.31 9.66
CA ALA A 67 -0.72 -12.78 8.39
C ALA A 67 -2.23 -12.46 8.30
N ASN A 68 -2.98 -12.62 9.41
CA ASN A 68 -4.41 -12.35 9.43
C ASN A 68 -4.76 -10.89 9.13
N THR A 69 -3.91 -9.94 9.51
CA THR A 69 -4.21 -8.50 9.37
C THR A 69 -3.53 -7.83 8.19
N ALA A 70 -2.54 -8.45 7.55
CA ALA A 70 -1.74 -7.83 6.50
C ALA A 70 -2.58 -7.39 5.29
N GLU A 71 -3.48 -8.25 4.84
CA GLU A 71 -4.29 -8.03 3.66
C GLU A 71 -5.62 -7.30 3.94
N PRO A 72 -6.09 -6.44 3.01
CA PRO A 72 -7.39 -5.80 3.16
C PRO A 72 -8.55 -6.79 3.11
N SER A 73 -9.63 -6.48 3.82
CA SER A 73 -10.83 -7.34 3.91
C SER A 73 -11.46 -7.60 2.55
N GLU A 74 -11.49 -6.63 1.63
CA GLU A 74 -12.03 -6.80 0.27
C GLU A 74 -11.27 -7.88 -0.53
N LEU A 75 -9.98 -8.07 -0.27
CA LEU A 75 -9.19 -9.13 -0.88
C LEU A 75 -9.66 -10.51 -0.40
N TRP A 76 -9.86 -10.66 0.90
CA TRP A 76 -10.38 -11.90 1.49
C TRP A 76 -11.81 -12.20 1.03
N GLU A 77 -12.66 -11.17 0.92
CA GLU A 77 -14.02 -11.30 0.37
C GLU A 77 -13.98 -11.84 -1.06
N THR A 78 -13.06 -11.33 -1.89
CA THR A 78 -12.87 -11.80 -3.27
C THR A 78 -12.42 -13.27 -3.31
N ILE A 79 -11.48 -13.68 -2.43
CA ILE A 79 -11.01 -15.07 -2.36
C ILE A 79 -12.15 -16.00 -1.96
N VAL A 80 -12.99 -15.60 -1.01
CA VAL A 80 -14.18 -16.39 -0.62
C VAL A 80 -15.20 -16.45 -1.75
N ALA A 81 -15.46 -15.33 -2.43
CA ALA A 81 -16.46 -15.28 -3.50
C ALA A 81 -16.03 -16.10 -4.72
N ASP A 82 -14.80 -15.92 -5.20
CA ASP A 82 -14.32 -16.42 -6.50
C ASP A 82 -13.50 -17.71 -6.38
N GLY A 83 -13.19 -18.15 -5.15
CA GLY A 83 -12.34 -19.31 -4.87
C GLY A 83 -10.85 -19.02 -5.00
N GLY A 84 -10.04 -19.92 -4.45
CA GLY A 84 -8.58 -19.75 -4.37
C GLY A 84 -7.90 -19.62 -5.73
N SER A 85 -8.34 -20.37 -6.75
CA SER A 85 -7.76 -20.34 -8.09
C SER A 85 -7.87 -18.98 -8.78
N SER A 86 -8.88 -18.17 -8.42
CA SER A 86 -9.06 -16.82 -8.95
C SER A 86 -7.92 -15.86 -8.62
N ARG A 87 -7.16 -16.20 -7.57
CA ARG A 87 -6.03 -15.45 -7.04
C ARG A 87 -4.70 -16.18 -7.15
N GLY A 88 -4.63 -17.25 -7.96
CA GLY A 88 -3.43 -18.07 -8.04
C GLY A 88 -3.13 -18.92 -6.81
N LEU A 89 -4.08 -18.98 -5.85
CA LEU A 89 -4.02 -19.83 -4.67
C LEU A 89 -4.51 -21.27 -5.01
N SER A 90 -4.67 -22.09 -3.99
CA SER A 90 -5.10 -23.48 -4.19
C SER A 90 -6.47 -23.60 -4.87
N ALA A 91 -6.54 -24.38 -5.95
CA ALA A 91 -7.80 -24.70 -6.61
C ALA A 91 -8.74 -25.59 -5.77
N THR A 92 -8.25 -26.12 -4.63
CA THR A 92 -9.10 -26.88 -3.69
C THR A 92 -10.00 -25.99 -2.85
N MET A 93 -9.72 -24.67 -2.76
CA MET A 93 -10.62 -23.72 -2.13
C MET A 93 -11.73 -23.33 -3.13
N PRO A 94 -12.99 -23.73 -2.88
CA PRO A 94 -14.08 -23.48 -3.80
C PRO A 94 -14.55 -22.01 -3.77
N ALA A 95 -15.25 -21.61 -4.85
CA ALA A 95 -15.94 -20.32 -4.93
C ALA A 95 -17.30 -20.40 -4.20
N TYR A 96 -17.62 -19.39 -3.40
CA TYR A 96 -18.87 -19.31 -2.66
C TYR A 96 -19.79 -18.18 -3.14
N GLY A 97 -19.42 -17.37 -4.13
CA GLY A 97 -20.16 -16.20 -4.57
C GLY A 97 -21.53 -16.50 -5.18
N GLU A 98 -21.77 -17.75 -5.67
CA GLU A 98 -23.09 -18.20 -6.11
C GLU A 98 -23.96 -18.72 -4.96
N ALA A 99 -23.33 -19.09 -3.82
CA ALA A 99 -24.01 -19.69 -2.67
C ALA A 99 -24.26 -18.69 -1.52
N LEU A 100 -23.44 -17.67 -1.41
CA LEU A 100 -23.46 -16.66 -0.33
C LEU A 100 -23.68 -15.27 -0.91
N ASP A 101 -24.52 -14.47 -0.23
CA ASP A 101 -24.62 -13.06 -0.61
C ASP A 101 -23.42 -12.25 -0.11
N PRO A 102 -23.15 -11.05 -0.68
CA PRO A 102 -22.01 -10.24 -0.29
C PRO A 102 -21.98 -9.85 1.20
N SER A 103 -23.13 -9.79 1.88
CA SER A 103 -23.18 -9.47 3.31
C SER A 103 -22.77 -10.66 4.18
N GLU A 104 -23.09 -11.87 3.74
CA GLU A 104 -22.65 -13.11 4.40
C GLU A 104 -21.14 -13.32 4.24
N ILE A 105 -20.60 -13.04 3.06
CA ILE A 105 -19.16 -13.09 2.80
C ILE A 105 -18.42 -12.08 3.69
N ARG A 106 -18.89 -10.83 3.77
CA ARG A 106 -18.32 -9.83 4.70
C ARG A 106 -18.40 -10.26 6.15
N GLY A 107 -19.54 -10.82 6.58
CA GLY A 107 -19.70 -11.36 7.92
C GLY A 107 -18.74 -12.51 8.21
N LEU A 108 -18.53 -13.39 7.24
CA LEU A 108 -17.60 -14.49 7.34
C LEU A 108 -16.14 -13.98 7.46
N VAL A 109 -15.73 -13.04 6.61
CA VAL A 109 -14.39 -12.42 6.70
C VAL A 109 -14.19 -11.73 8.03
N ALA A 110 -15.18 -10.98 8.52
CA ALA A 110 -15.12 -10.38 9.85
C ALA A 110 -14.98 -11.44 10.96
N TYR A 111 -15.62 -12.59 10.83
CA TYR A 111 -15.46 -13.70 11.77
C TYR A 111 -14.05 -14.32 11.69
N LEU A 112 -13.47 -14.49 10.49
CA LEU A 112 -12.09 -14.97 10.31
C LEU A 112 -11.07 -14.06 11.01
N ARG A 113 -11.28 -12.74 11.01
CA ARG A 113 -10.44 -11.79 11.74
C ARG A 113 -10.44 -12.04 13.26
N THR A 114 -11.53 -12.60 13.82
CA THR A 114 -11.62 -12.87 15.26
C THR A 114 -10.72 -14.02 15.73
N PHE A 115 -10.15 -14.82 14.84
CA PHE A 115 -9.16 -15.84 15.22
C PHE A 115 -7.84 -15.21 15.68
N CYS A 116 -7.49 -14.03 15.21
CA CYS A 116 -6.42 -13.22 15.79
C CYS A 116 -6.96 -12.56 17.07
N VAL A 117 -6.60 -13.09 18.22
CA VAL A 117 -7.11 -12.63 19.53
C VAL A 117 -6.62 -11.21 19.93
N GLU A 118 -5.58 -10.71 19.28
CA GLU A 118 -5.01 -9.37 19.50
C GLU A 118 -5.25 -8.44 18.29
N PHE A 119 -6.28 -8.73 17.49
CA PHE A 119 -6.58 -8.01 16.26
C PHE A 119 -6.59 -6.47 16.43
N GLU A 120 -7.08 -5.98 17.57
CA GLU A 120 -7.13 -4.54 17.87
C GLU A 120 -5.75 -3.88 18.04
N LYS A 121 -4.68 -4.67 18.18
CA LYS A 121 -3.30 -4.15 18.26
C LYS A 121 -2.65 -4.05 16.87
N TYR A 122 -3.17 -4.79 15.88
CA TYR A 122 -2.61 -4.86 14.55
C TYR A 122 -3.38 -3.93 13.60
N PRO A 123 -2.74 -2.93 12.99
CA PRO A 123 -3.41 -2.14 11.97
C PRO A 123 -3.79 -3.06 10.80
N PRO A 124 -5.09 -3.15 10.44
CA PRO A 124 -5.53 -4.01 9.35
C PRO A 124 -5.12 -3.46 8.00
N GLY A 125 -4.91 -4.35 7.02
CA GLY A 125 -4.52 -4.03 5.65
C GLY A 125 -5.51 -3.13 4.89
N ASP A 126 -6.75 -3.00 5.40
CA ASP A 126 -7.71 -2.00 4.93
C ASP A 126 -7.16 -0.55 5.08
N LEU A 127 -6.20 -0.32 5.98
CA LEU A 127 -5.51 0.94 6.20
C LEU A 127 -4.16 1.03 5.47
N ASN A 128 -3.79 -0.01 4.73
CA ASN A 128 -2.64 -0.03 3.85
C ASN A 128 -2.98 0.70 2.55
N PHE A 129 -2.88 2.01 2.57
CA PHE A 129 -3.17 2.84 1.41
C PHE A 129 -2.05 2.74 0.38
N ARG A 130 -2.38 2.95 -0.91
CA ARG A 130 -1.41 2.92 -2.01
C ARG A 130 -0.24 3.86 -1.71
N ARG A 131 1.00 3.36 -1.89
CA ARG A 131 2.23 4.13 -1.72
C ARG A 131 2.27 5.26 -2.76
N PRO A 132 2.43 6.53 -2.35
CA PRO A 132 2.82 7.63 -3.23
C PRO A 132 4.30 7.51 -3.61
N LEU A 133 4.76 8.32 -4.57
CA LEU A 133 6.18 8.33 -4.96
C LEU A 133 7.08 8.89 -3.85
N ASP A 134 6.69 10.03 -3.27
CA ASP A 134 7.53 10.75 -2.29
C ASP A 134 6.95 10.78 -0.87
N THR A 135 5.61 10.81 -0.73
CA THR A 135 4.99 10.93 0.59
C THR A 135 5.06 9.62 1.37
N GLY A 136 5.76 9.65 2.49
CA GLY A 136 5.91 8.49 3.36
C GLY A 136 4.61 8.04 4.01
N LYS A 137 4.37 6.71 4.04
CA LYS A 137 3.16 6.07 4.55
C LYS A 137 3.15 5.93 6.07
N ALA A 138 1.96 6.00 6.65
CA ALA A 138 1.75 5.69 8.08
C ALA A 138 1.63 4.18 8.35
N TYR A 139 1.21 3.36 7.38
CA TYR A 139 1.06 1.92 7.53
C TYR A 139 2.44 1.23 7.59
N PRO A 140 2.64 0.22 8.48
CA PRO A 140 3.88 -0.55 8.53
C PRO A 140 3.90 -1.60 7.41
N GLU A 141 4.98 -1.66 6.64
CA GLU A 141 5.11 -2.46 5.42
C GLU A 141 6.03 -3.66 5.57
N GLN A 142 5.89 -4.60 4.63
CA GLN A 142 6.81 -5.69 4.37
C GLN A 142 7.09 -5.73 2.87
N GLU A 143 7.92 -4.79 2.41
CA GLU A 143 8.12 -4.62 0.97
C GLU A 143 9.58 -4.33 0.60
N ILE A 144 9.91 -4.57 -0.66
CA ILE A 144 11.11 -4.08 -1.30
C ILE A 144 10.68 -3.08 -2.36
N VAL A 145 11.29 -1.91 -2.35
CA VAL A 145 11.05 -0.86 -3.34
C VAL A 145 12.31 -0.61 -4.14
N ILE A 146 12.16 -0.54 -5.45
CA ILE A 146 13.19 -0.13 -6.40
C ILE A 146 12.70 1.13 -7.06
N GLN A 147 13.33 2.26 -6.79
CA GLN A 147 12.89 3.57 -7.24
C GLN A 147 13.98 4.25 -8.09
N PRO A 148 13.93 4.12 -9.43
CA PRO A 148 14.75 4.91 -10.34
C PRO A 148 14.18 6.31 -10.51
N GLU A 149 15.09 7.29 -10.61
CA GLU A 149 14.78 8.70 -10.84
C GLU A 149 15.69 9.29 -11.92
N TYR A 150 15.17 10.24 -12.66
CA TYR A 150 15.92 11.08 -13.58
C TYR A 150 15.60 12.56 -13.32
N THR A 151 16.59 13.31 -12.87
CA THR A 151 16.47 14.76 -12.64
C THR A 151 17.08 15.54 -13.80
N ARG A 152 16.33 16.50 -14.32
CA ARG A 152 16.77 17.43 -15.34
C ARG A 152 17.10 18.79 -14.73
N PHE A 153 18.31 19.27 -14.94
CA PHE A 153 18.80 20.61 -14.61
C PHE A 153 18.94 21.48 -15.85
N ASP A 154 19.37 22.75 -15.67
CA ASP A 154 19.65 23.71 -16.74
C ASP A 154 20.93 23.40 -17.53
N GLY A 155 21.02 22.31 -18.18
CA GLY A 155 22.19 21.93 -18.99
C GLY A 155 22.44 20.43 -18.93
N ASP A 156 22.35 19.84 -17.73
CA ASP A 156 22.71 18.47 -17.43
C ASP A 156 21.52 17.68 -16.88
N GLY A 157 21.71 16.39 -16.67
CA GLY A 157 20.78 15.51 -16.00
C GLY A 157 21.52 14.53 -15.10
N ALA A 158 20.85 14.10 -14.03
CA ALA A 158 21.36 13.08 -13.12
C ALA A 158 20.36 11.92 -13.03
N THR A 159 20.86 10.71 -12.82
CA THR A 159 20.04 9.53 -12.55
C THR A 159 20.40 9.02 -11.17
N SER A 160 19.39 8.66 -10.38
CA SER A 160 19.53 7.96 -9.11
C SER A 160 18.71 6.68 -9.12
N LEU A 161 19.07 5.77 -8.26
CA LEU A 161 18.33 4.55 -7.96
C LEU A 161 18.31 4.39 -6.45
N GLU A 162 17.13 4.29 -5.88
CA GLU A 162 16.97 4.00 -4.47
C GLU A 162 16.47 2.57 -4.28
N LEU A 163 17.06 1.86 -3.33
CA LEU A 163 16.64 0.52 -2.92
C LEU A 163 16.22 0.57 -1.47
N SER A 164 14.95 0.34 -1.19
CA SER A 164 14.42 0.27 0.17
C SER A 164 13.96 -1.14 0.50
N PHE A 165 14.26 -1.56 1.71
CA PHE A 165 13.80 -2.79 2.32
C PHE A 165 13.04 -2.45 3.60
N GLU A 166 11.76 -2.74 3.61
CA GLU A 166 10.87 -2.50 4.74
C GLU A 166 10.42 -3.83 5.35
N ASN A 167 10.45 -3.94 6.67
CA ASN A 167 9.98 -5.15 7.33
C ASN A 167 9.27 -4.83 8.65
N ARG A 168 8.08 -5.40 8.78
CA ARG A 168 7.22 -5.25 9.94
C ARG A 168 7.66 -6.21 11.05
N LEU A 169 7.85 -5.69 12.26
CA LEU A 169 8.19 -6.44 13.45
C LEU A 169 7.06 -6.35 14.50
N GLY A 170 6.10 -7.26 14.45
CA GLY A 170 4.97 -7.27 15.38
C GLY A 170 3.85 -6.30 14.99
N PRO A 171 3.01 -5.88 15.97
CA PRO A 171 1.71 -5.27 15.67
C PRO A 171 1.74 -4.01 14.83
N GLY A 172 2.62 -3.09 15.12
CA GLY A 172 2.63 -1.79 14.44
C GLY A 172 4.02 -1.21 14.31
N PHE A 173 5.06 -2.01 14.51
CA PHE A 173 6.46 -1.57 14.42
C PHE A 173 7.08 -2.05 13.11
N GLN A 174 7.84 -1.17 12.46
CA GLN A 174 8.58 -1.41 11.23
C GLN A 174 9.99 -0.87 11.35
N TYR A 175 10.94 -1.52 10.70
CA TYR A 175 12.21 -0.90 10.31
C TYR A 175 12.32 -0.85 8.79
N GLU A 176 13.05 0.14 8.31
CA GLU A 176 13.35 0.35 6.90
C GLU A 176 14.85 0.61 6.74
N LEU A 177 15.42 0.09 5.66
CA LEU A 177 16.79 0.33 5.23
C LEU A 177 16.75 0.87 3.81
N THR A 178 17.28 2.06 3.58
CA THR A 178 17.31 2.69 2.26
C THR A 178 18.72 2.97 1.82
N LEU A 179 19.07 2.51 0.62
CA LEU A 179 20.37 2.65 0.01
C LEU A 179 20.24 3.38 -1.33
N PRO A 180 20.66 4.66 -1.41
CA PRO A 180 20.66 5.40 -2.65
C PRO A 180 21.93 5.15 -3.46
N PHE A 181 21.77 5.00 -4.78
CA PHE A 181 22.83 4.97 -5.78
C PHE A 181 22.70 6.18 -6.69
N ARG A 182 23.76 6.92 -6.90
CA ARG A 182 23.76 8.08 -7.78
C ARG A 182 24.65 7.85 -8.99
N VAL A 183 24.13 8.25 -10.16
CA VAL A 183 24.86 8.29 -11.42
C VAL A 183 24.74 9.71 -11.95
N GLN A 184 25.80 10.50 -11.82
CA GLN A 184 25.82 11.88 -12.27
C GLN A 184 26.65 12.02 -13.55
N SER A 185 26.22 12.86 -14.48
CA SER A 185 26.96 13.17 -15.70
C SER A 185 27.00 14.70 -15.94
N PRO A 186 28.15 15.35 -15.91
CA PRO A 186 29.48 14.85 -15.43
C PRO A 186 29.54 14.87 -13.89
N GLY A 187 29.95 13.78 -13.27
CA GLY A 187 30.06 13.70 -11.81
C GLY A 187 30.40 12.31 -11.30
N ALA A 188 30.46 12.16 -9.99
CA ALA A 188 30.79 10.91 -9.36
C ALA A 188 29.57 9.93 -9.39
N ASN A 189 29.90 8.67 -9.59
CA ASN A 189 28.96 7.57 -9.49
C ASN A 189 29.27 6.77 -8.23
N GLY A 190 28.27 6.46 -7.43
CA GLY A 190 28.52 5.71 -6.22
C GLY A 190 27.29 5.52 -5.34
N ILE A 191 27.56 4.94 -4.18
CA ILE A 191 26.59 4.75 -3.12
C ILE A 191 26.50 6.04 -2.30
N GLY A 192 25.29 6.46 -1.97
CA GLY A 192 25.04 7.61 -1.11
C GLY A 192 25.04 7.26 0.39
N ASP A 193 24.42 8.12 1.17
CA ASP A 193 24.26 7.94 2.60
C ASP A 193 23.19 6.86 2.86
N LEU A 194 23.51 5.89 3.72
CA LEU A 194 22.57 4.85 4.15
C LEU A 194 21.57 5.45 5.14
N GLU A 195 20.27 5.24 4.88
CA GLU A 195 19.20 5.61 5.80
C GLU A 195 18.64 4.38 6.53
N ILE A 196 18.37 4.57 7.81
CA ILE A 196 17.69 3.58 8.68
C ILE A 196 16.51 4.28 9.32
N GLU A 197 15.30 3.80 9.04
CA GLU A 197 14.07 4.33 9.65
C GLU A 197 13.42 3.31 10.59
N LEU A 198 12.93 3.80 11.72
CA LEU A 198 12.09 3.07 12.67
C LEU A 198 10.73 3.77 12.77
N LYS A 199 9.65 3.02 12.51
CA LYS A 199 8.27 3.53 12.51
C LYS A 199 7.41 2.73 13.47
N GLN A 200 6.58 3.42 14.26
CA GLN A 200 5.60 2.83 15.16
C GLN A 200 4.23 3.42 14.88
N VAL A 201 3.23 2.57 14.67
CA VAL A 201 1.83 2.99 14.64
C VAL A 201 1.43 3.45 16.04
N VAL A 202 0.99 4.71 16.14
CA VAL A 202 0.55 5.34 17.39
C VAL A 202 -0.94 5.12 17.64
N GLY A 203 -1.71 5.03 16.55
CA GLY A 203 -3.13 4.75 16.63
C GLY A 203 -3.77 4.59 15.27
N PHE A 204 -4.88 3.87 15.24
CA PHE A 204 -5.68 3.69 14.03
C PHE A 204 -7.15 3.49 14.34
N SER A 205 -7.99 3.67 13.32
CA SER A 205 -9.42 3.41 13.40
C SER A 205 -9.96 2.91 12.06
N LEU A 206 -10.33 1.64 12.00
CA LEU A 206 -10.95 1.08 10.82
C LEU A 206 -12.31 1.76 10.52
N ALA A 207 -13.10 2.07 11.54
CA ALA A 207 -14.38 2.74 11.37
C ALA A 207 -14.27 4.14 10.77
N ARG A 208 -13.16 4.84 11.02
CA ARG A 208 -12.85 6.16 10.46
C ARG A 208 -11.90 6.08 9.26
N MET A 209 -11.41 4.89 8.92
CA MET A 209 -10.42 4.65 7.87
C MET A 209 -9.20 5.57 8.02
N GLU A 210 -8.59 5.59 9.21
CA GLU A 210 -7.45 6.46 9.50
C GLU A 210 -6.37 5.75 10.30
N ILE A 211 -5.13 6.17 10.09
CA ILE A 211 -3.94 5.65 10.75
C ILE A 211 -2.94 6.77 11.01
N LEU A 212 -2.30 6.72 12.17
CA LEU A 212 -1.28 7.67 12.61
C LEU A 212 -0.04 6.88 13.06
N SER A 213 1.12 7.29 12.59
CA SER A 213 2.41 6.73 13.00
C SER A 213 3.40 7.83 13.32
N ALA A 214 4.37 7.50 14.16
CA ALA A 214 5.53 8.34 14.43
C ALA A 214 6.79 7.49 14.35
N GLY A 215 7.92 8.12 14.07
CA GLY A 215 9.17 7.40 13.93
C GLY A 215 10.39 8.29 13.96
N LEU A 216 11.53 7.65 13.72
CA LEU A 216 12.83 8.27 13.63
C LEU A 216 13.62 7.63 12.50
N GLY A 217 14.02 8.44 11.52
CA GLY A 217 15.04 8.14 10.54
C GLY A 217 16.41 8.56 11.05
N VAL A 218 17.44 7.89 10.58
CA VAL A 218 18.85 8.28 10.76
C VAL A 218 19.57 8.03 9.45
N THR A 219 19.99 9.10 8.79
CA THR A 219 20.89 9.05 7.65
C THR A 219 22.33 9.02 8.14
N LEU A 220 23.08 8.00 7.74
CA LEU A 220 24.47 7.77 8.13
C LEU A 220 25.41 8.29 7.03
N PRO A 221 26.48 9.02 7.35
CA PRO A 221 27.40 9.61 6.36
C PRO A 221 28.30 8.53 5.74
N THR A 222 27.73 7.63 4.96
CA THR A 222 28.44 6.52 4.31
C THR A 222 28.86 6.85 2.87
N GLY A 223 28.21 7.86 2.26
CA GLY A 223 28.55 8.38 0.94
C GLY A 223 29.80 9.28 0.98
N ASP A 224 30.47 9.39 -0.16
CA ASP A 224 31.64 10.27 -0.29
C ASP A 224 31.19 11.72 -0.46
N ARG A 225 31.44 12.55 0.58
CA ARG A 225 31.09 13.98 0.58
C ARG A 225 31.87 14.77 -0.49
N ASP A 226 33.13 14.44 -0.67
CA ASP A 226 34.01 15.21 -1.60
C ASP A 226 33.56 14.98 -3.05
N GLU A 227 32.93 13.83 -3.32
CA GLU A 227 32.35 13.49 -4.61
C GLU A 227 30.86 13.88 -4.71
N GLY A 228 30.26 14.46 -3.65
CA GLY A 228 28.85 14.87 -3.61
C GLY A 228 27.86 13.70 -3.48
N LEU A 229 28.32 12.55 -2.99
CA LEU A 229 27.51 11.36 -2.79
C LEU A 229 26.87 11.29 -1.40
N GLY A 230 27.35 12.09 -0.45
CA GLY A 230 26.81 12.14 0.92
C GLY A 230 26.95 13.52 1.56
N THR A 231 26.31 13.68 2.71
CA THR A 231 26.31 14.92 3.52
C THR A 231 27.57 15.08 4.34
N GLY A 232 28.25 13.96 4.66
CA GLY A 232 29.42 13.92 5.53
C GLY A 232 29.09 14.07 7.02
N THR A 233 27.82 14.17 7.38
CA THR A 233 27.34 14.21 8.76
C THR A 233 26.12 13.30 8.92
N ALA A 234 25.87 12.78 10.14
CA ALA A 234 24.64 12.06 10.39
C ALA A 234 23.46 13.03 10.48
N VAL A 235 22.31 12.66 9.95
CA VAL A 235 21.07 13.42 10.05
C VAL A 235 20.03 12.58 10.81
N PHE A 236 19.40 13.19 11.83
CA PHE A 236 18.31 12.59 12.60
C PHE A 236 16.98 13.13 12.08
N GLU A 237 16.05 12.23 11.78
CA GLU A 237 14.81 12.54 11.06
C GLU A 237 13.57 12.08 11.85
N PRO A 238 13.24 12.73 13.00
CA PRO A 238 11.96 12.47 13.67
C PRO A 238 10.79 12.85 12.76
N PHE A 239 9.77 12.00 12.70
CA PHE A 239 8.62 12.25 11.85
C PHE A 239 7.29 11.79 12.45
N VAL A 240 6.22 12.35 11.90
CA VAL A 240 4.85 11.89 12.08
C VAL A 240 4.20 11.70 10.71
N ALA A 241 3.55 10.56 10.50
CA ALA A 241 2.84 10.24 9.27
C ALA A 241 1.37 9.93 9.58
N TYR A 242 0.47 10.42 8.73
CA TYR A 242 -0.96 10.22 8.86
C TYR A 242 -1.58 9.82 7.52
N GLY A 243 -2.52 8.88 7.56
CA GLY A 243 -3.28 8.45 6.40
C GLY A 243 -4.78 8.39 6.72
N LYS A 244 -5.61 8.77 5.75
CA LYS A 244 -7.07 8.73 5.86
C LYS A 244 -7.72 8.47 4.52
N ALA A 245 -8.76 7.62 4.52
CA ALA A 245 -9.58 7.39 3.34
C ALA A 245 -11.03 7.83 3.55
N TRP A 246 -11.66 8.36 2.48
CA TRP A 246 -13.08 8.61 2.33
C TRP A 246 -13.57 7.87 1.09
N GLY A 247 -14.03 6.64 1.28
CA GLY A 247 -14.33 5.76 0.18
C GLY A 247 -13.07 5.44 -0.63
N ARG A 248 -12.99 5.92 -1.86
CA ARG A 248 -11.86 5.69 -2.77
C ARG A 248 -10.87 6.87 -2.86
N THR A 249 -11.14 7.96 -2.15
CA THR A 249 -10.24 9.12 -2.04
C THR A 249 -9.38 8.95 -0.80
N ILE A 250 -8.08 9.10 -0.94
CA ILE A 250 -7.09 8.86 0.11
C ILE A 250 -6.21 10.08 0.26
N LEU A 251 -6.04 10.52 1.49
CA LEU A 251 -5.08 11.53 1.91
C LEU A 251 -3.98 10.85 2.71
N GLN A 252 -2.74 11.13 2.37
CA GLN A 252 -1.57 10.77 3.17
C GLN A 252 -0.72 12.01 3.39
N THR A 253 -0.10 12.14 4.55
CA THR A 253 0.77 13.27 4.87
C THR A 253 1.86 12.84 5.84
N ARG A 254 3.03 13.46 5.70
CA ARG A 254 4.17 13.28 6.61
C ARG A 254 4.79 14.63 6.93
N LEU A 255 5.19 14.80 8.16
CA LEU A 255 5.98 15.91 8.65
C LEU A 255 7.26 15.34 9.24
N THR A 256 8.41 15.81 8.76
CA THR A 256 9.75 15.35 9.16
C THR A 256 10.59 16.54 9.57
N GLY A 257 11.27 16.44 10.70
CA GLY A 257 12.34 17.37 11.04
C GLY A 257 13.69 16.75 10.69
N GLU A 258 14.52 17.41 9.91
CA GLU A 258 15.87 16.98 9.58
C GLU A 258 16.87 17.72 10.45
N ILE A 259 17.58 16.99 11.30
CA ILE A 259 18.46 17.56 12.33
C ILE A 259 19.87 16.97 12.12
N PRO A 260 20.76 17.67 11.43
CA PRO A 260 22.14 17.22 11.24
C PRO A 260 22.91 17.26 12.57
N ALA A 261 23.76 16.27 12.79
CA ALA A 261 24.65 16.23 13.95
C ALA A 261 25.71 17.33 13.91
N ASP A 262 26.07 17.77 12.69
CA ASP A 262 26.98 18.86 12.43
C ASP A 262 26.44 19.71 11.27
N GLN A 263 26.32 21.01 11.49
CA GLN A 263 25.79 21.96 10.49
C GLN A 263 26.83 22.35 9.42
N GLU A 264 28.09 21.91 9.52
CA GLU A 264 29.05 22.07 8.43
C GLU A 264 28.71 21.18 7.22
N GLY A 265 27.95 20.09 7.42
CA GLY A 265 27.58 19.12 6.39
C GLY A 265 26.20 19.31 5.79
N ALA A 266 25.24 19.76 6.60
CA ALA A 266 23.85 19.97 6.20
C ALA A 266 23.19 21.01 7.11
N ASP A 267 22.18 21.71 6.60
CA ASP A 267 21.32 22.59 7.38
C ASP A 267 20.14 21.83 8.00
N PRO A 268 19.64 22.25 9.18
CA PRO A 268 18.41 21.68 9.70
C PRO A 268 17.21 22.12 8.87
N GLU A 269 16.33 21.16 8.56
CA GLU A 269 15.13 21.40 7.75
C GLU A 269 13.85 20.89 8.42
N LEU A 270 12.73 21.46 8.01
CA LEU A 270 11.40 20.95 8.31
C LEU A 270 10.73 20.61 6.97
N ALA A 271 10.52 19.32 6.73
CA ALA A 271 9.91 18.81 5.51
C ALA A 271 8.43 18.46 5.75
N PHE A 272 7.60 18.81 4.78
CA PHE A 272 6.17 18.50 4.74
C PHE A 272 5.83 17.80 3.42
N GLN A 273 5.11 16.68 3.52
CA GLN A 273 4.65 15.89 2.38
C GLN A 273 3.14 15.67 2.50
N LEU A 274 2.43 15.80 1.39
CA LEU A 274 1.00 15.56 1.30
C LEU A 274 0.68 14.91 -0.05
N ALA A 275 0.03 13.77 -0.03
CA ALA A 275 -0.48 13.08 -1.21
C ALA A 275 -2.01 12.96 -1.16
N LEU A 276 -2.67 13.32 -2.26
CA LEU A 276 -4.09 13.10 -2.47
C LEU A 276 -4.26 12.15 -3.66
N SER A 277 -4.82 10.97 -3.41
CA SER A 277 -4.99 9.93 -4.44
C SER A 277 -6.44 9.47 -4.56
N GLN A 278 -6.78 8.92 -5.73
CA GLN A 278 -8.11 8.40 -6.05
C GLN A 278 -8.01 7.02 -6.68
N ALA A 279 -8.54 5.98 -6.03
CA ALA A 279 -8.59 4.66 -6.61
C ALA A 279 -9.69 4.56 -7.69
N LEU A 280 -9.30 4.19 -8.92
CA LEU A 280 -10.18 4.01 -10.08
C LEU A 280 -10.32 2.53 -10.41
N GLY A 281 -11.39 1.92 -9.99
CA GLY A 281 -11.66 0.49 -10.18
C GLY A 281 -11.52 -0.34 -8.90
N PRO A 282 -11.64 -1.66 -8.99
CA PRO A 282 -11.43 -2.58 -7.87
C PRO A 282 -9.97 -2.53 -7.40
N PRO A 283 -9.68 -2.68 -6.09
CA PRO A 283 -8.32 -2.52 -5.54
C PRO A 283 -7.24 -3.32 -6.27
N ARG A 284 -7.57 -4.54 -6.68
CA ARG A 284 -6.67 -5.48 -7.37
C ARG A 284 -6.11 -4.99 -8.70
N ILE A 285 -6.89 -4.17 -9.43
CA ILE A 285 -6.55 -3.68 -10.77
C ILE A 285 -6.65 -2.17 -10.87
N ALA A 286 -6.94 -1.50 -9.75
CA ALA A 286 -7.18 -0.07 -9.74
C ALA A 286 -5.97 0.70 -10.26
N TRP A 287 -6.22 1.60 -11.18
CA TRP A 287 -5.35 2.73 -11.41
C TRP A 287 -5.54 3.72 -10.27
N VAL A 288 -4.44 4.21 -9.73
CA VAL A 288 -4.48 5.18 -8.63
C VAL A 288 -3.68 6.41 -9.05
N PRO A 289 -4.31 7.38 -9.76
CA PRO A 289 -3.72 8.70 -9.92
C PRO A 289 -3.61 9.41 -8.58
N ALA A 290 -2.52 10.16 -8.39
CA ALA A 290 -2.31 11.01 -7.24
C ALA A 290 -1.63 12.33 -7.62
N VAL A 291 -1.77 13.30 -6.71
CA VAL A 291 -1.04 14.56 -6.71
C VAL A 291 -0.38 14.69 -5.35
N GLU A 292 0.93 14.94 -5.35
CA GLU A 292 1.66 15.25 -4.14
C GLU A 292 2.04 16.72 -4.10
N PHE A 293 2.11 17.26 -2.88
CA PHE A 293 2.68 18.57 -2.55
C PHE A 293 3.79 18.35 -1.54
N LEU A 294 4.99 18.72 -1.93
CA LEU A 294 6.19 18.54 -1.15
C LEU A 294 6.75 19.92 -0.81
N GLY A 295 7.06 20.14 0.43
CA GLY A 295 7.65 21.40 0.89
C GLY A 295 8.74 21.16 1.90
N SER A 296 9.80 21.94 1.84
CA SER A 296 10.79 22.03 2.91
C SER A 296 11.06 23.47 3.31
N ARG A 297 11.47 23.65 4.55
CA ARG A 297 11.94 24.92 5.09
C ARG A 297 13.29 24.73 5.72
N ASN A 298 14.30 25.36 5.16
CA ASN A 298 15.59 25.48 5.77
C ASN A 298 15.51 26.38 7.01
N LEU A 299 15.87 25.85 8.17
CA LEU A 299 15.73 26.55 9.44
C LEU A 299 16.90 27.50 9.73
N SER A 300 18.01 27.39 9.02
CA SER A 300 19.17 28.30 9.09
C SER A 300 18.94 29.55 8.25
N THR A 301 18.51 29.39 6.99
CA THR A 301 18.34 30.52 6.07
C THR A 301 16.90 31.06 6.04
N GLY A 302 15.92 30.25 6.44
CA GLY A 302 14.51 30.56 6.35
C GLY A 302 13.91 30.40 4.95
N GLU A 303 14.67 29.89 3.99
CA GLU A 303 14.22 29.61 2.64
C GLU A 303 13.22 28.44 2.62
N ASN A 304 12.28 28.51 1.70
CA ASN A 304 11.31 27.44 1.47
C ASN A 304 11.46 26.91 0.07
N ASP A 305 11.41 25.59 -0.07
CA ASP A 305 11.31 24.91 -1.35
C ASP A 305 9.98 24.15 -1.46
N TRP A 306 9.32 24.28 -2.60
CA TRP A 306 8.03 23.64 -2.87
C TRP A 306 8.05 22.97 -4.23
N SER A 307 7.50 21.78 -4.30
CA SER A 307 7.30 21.03 -5.55
C SER A 307 5.99 20.27 -5.53
N THR A 308 5.54 19.83 -6.70
CA THR A 308 4.38 18.96 -6.86
C THR A 308 4.74 17.76 -7.71
N VAL A 309 4.17 16.59 -7.37
CA VAL A 309 4.29 15.37 -8.17
C VAL A 309 2.93 15.03 -8.76
N LEU A 310 2.91 14.73 -10.04
CA LEU A 310 1.76 14.15 -10.73
C LEU A 310 2.10 12.70 -11.02
N GLU A 311 1.36 11.78 -10.43
CA GLU A 311 1.69 10.37 -10.52
C GLU A 311 0.50 9.47 -10.81
N VAL A 312 0.81 8.25 -11.23
CA VAL A 312 -0.16 7.17 -11.34
C VAL A 312 0.50 5.85 -10.95
N SER A 313 -0.18 5.06 -10.15
CA SER A 313 0.26 3.71 -9.77
C SER A 313 -0.76 2.64 -10.16
N LYS A 314 -0.26 1.40 -10.29
CA LYS A 314 -1.08 0.26 -10.68
C LYS A 314 -0.45 -1.06 -10.21
N PRO A 315 -1.25 -2.06 -9.76
CA PRO A 315 -0.78 -3.43 -9.58
C PRO A 315 -0.32 -4.04 -10.91
N LEU A 316 0.85 -4.66 -10.91
CA LEU A 316 1.46 -5.31 -12.09
C LEU A 316 1.31 -6.83 -12.03
N SER A 317 1.19 -7.41 -10.83
CA SER A 317 0.99 -8.85 -10.64
C SER A 317 -0.48 -9.23 -10.48
N ALA A 318 -0.80 -10.49 -10.73
CA ALA A 318 -2.16 -11.02 -10.61
C ALA A 318 -2.65 -11.04 -9.15
N LEU A 319 -1.77 -11.23 -8.19
CA LEU A 319 -2.06 -11.21 -6.76
C LEU A 319 -2.12 -9.79 -6.18
N GLY A 320 -1.55 -8.79 -6.88
CA GLY A 320 -1.51 -7.41 -6.42
C GLY A 320 -0.27 -7.06 -5.60
N HIS A 321 0.64 -8.01 -5.36
CA HIS A 321 1.84 -7.80 -4.54
C HIS A 321 2.97 -7.06 -5.26
N VAL A 322 2.97 -7.03 -6.60
CA VAL A 322 3.90 -6.20 -7.35
C VAL A 322 3.14 -4.99 -7.88
N ILE A 323 3.62 -3.81 -7.54
CA ILE A 323 3.00 -2.54 -7.90
C ILE A 323 4.04 -1.67 -8.60
N GLY A 324 3.61 -0.99 -9.66
CA GLY A 324 4.41 0.00 -10.35
C GLY A 324 3.78 1.38 -10.24
N ALA A 325 4.61 2.40 -10.15
CA ALA A 325 4.22 3.80 -10.27
C ALA A 325 5.14 4.55 -11.22
N LEU A 326 4.61 5.63 -11.76
CA LEU A 326 5.35 6.59 -12.60
C LEU A 326 4.80 7.98 -12.33
N GLY A 327 5.67 8.97 -12.18
CA GLY A 327 5.30 10.35 -11.97
C GLY A 327 6.32 11.34 -12.49
N VAL A 328 5.94 12.60 -12.40
CA VAL A 328 6.79 13.75 -12.73
C VAL A 328 6.68 14.76 -11.60
N ARG A 329 7.81 15.07 -10.98
CA ARG A 329 7.96 16.14 -10.00
C ARG A 329 8.33 17.44 -10.70
N LEU A 330 7.63 18.50 -10.35
CA LEU A 330 7.80 19.84 -10.90
C LEU A 330 8.06 20.83 -9.75
N PRO A 331 9.15 21.60 -9.79
CA PRO A 331 9.39 22.64 -8.81
C PRO A 331 8.31 23.75 -8.93
N ILE A 332 7.86 24.26 -7.79
CA ILE A 332 6.94 25.42 -7.68
C ILE A 332 7.75 26.67 -7.34
N THR A 333 8.73 26.55 -6.45
CA THR A 333 9.71 27.58 -6.15
C THR A 333 10.84 27.59 -7.18
N GLU A 334 11.59 28.68 -7.22
CA GLU A 334 12.77 28.78 -8.06
C GLU A 334 13.82 27.73 -7.65
N SER A 335 14.23 26.88 -8.59
CA SER A 335 15.11 25.75 -8.37
C SER A 335 16.03 25.53 -9.56
N ALA A 336 17.20 24.96 -9.32
CA ALA A 336 18.09 24.48 -10.38
C ALA A 336 17.51 23.26 -11.11
N GLU A 337 16.64 22.51 -10.43
CA GLU A 337 15.88 21.41 -11.01
C GLU A 337 14.75 21.95 -11.89
N ARG A 338 14.63 21.44 -13.13
CA ARG A 338 13.51 21.76 -14.02
C ARG A 338 12.35 20.78 -13.89
N TYR A 339 12.67 19.53 -13.80
CA TYR A 339 11.71 18.44 -13.51
C TYR A 339 12.47 17.18 -13.11
N ARG A 340 11.76 16.27 -12.42
CA ARG A 340 12.23 14.93 -12.12
C ARG A 340 11.20 13.92 -12.61
N ILE A 341 11.65 12.88 -13.30
CA ILE A 341 10.85 11.71 -13.62
C ILE A 341 11.17 10.67 -12.57
N GLU A 342 10.15 10.18 -11.92
CA GLU A 342 10.22 9.23 -10.82
C GLU A 342 9.37 8.00 -11.15
N ALA A 343 9.87 6.84 -10.79
CA ALA A 343 9.10 5.61 -10.91
C ALA A 343 9.48 4.68 -9.76
N TYR A 344 8.57 3.78 -9.37
CA TYR A 344 8.95 2.64 -8.55
C TYR A 344 8.36 1.34 -9.07
N VAL A 345 9.03 0.25 -8.73
CA VAL A 345 8.47 -1.09 -8.67
C VAL A 345 8.64 -1.57 -7.24
N LEU A 346 7.54 -1.85 -6.56
CA LEU A 346 7.56 -2.45 -5.25
C LEU A 346 7.07 -3.89 -5.30
N TRP A 347 7.60 -4.69 -4.42
CA TRP A 347 7.15 -6.04 -4.14
C TRP A 347 6.81 -6.19 -2.66
N ASP A 348 5.52 -6.33 -2.38
CA ASP A 348 4.97 -6.66 -1.07
C ASP A 348 5.07 -8.18 -0.86
N PHE A 349 5.81 -8.59 0.17
CA PHE A 349 6.01 -10.00 0.53
C PHE A 349 5.34 -10.36 1.87
N GLY A 350 4.42 -9.52 2.36
CA GLY A 350 3.89 -9.52 3.72
C GLY A 350 3.18 -10.78 4.21
N ASP A 351 2.71 -11.65 3.32
CA ASP A 351 1.86 -12.80 3.67
C ASP A 351 2.64 -14.07 4.03
N GLY A 352 3.94 -13.99 4.16
CA GLY A 352 4.73 -15.18 4.46
C GLY A 352 6.24 -14.97 4.32
N PRO A 353 7.02 -16.07 4.37
CA PRO A 353 8.44 -15.96 4.17
C PRO A 353 8.76 -15.31 2.84
N PHE A 354 9.75 -14.43 2.82
CA PHE A 354 10.25 -13.65 1.68
C PHE A 354 10.18 -14.36 0.29
N TRP A 355 10.37 -15.68 0.26
CA TRP A 355 10.36 -16.47 -0.97
C TRP A 355 9.01 -17.09 -1.35
N LYS A 356 7.93 -16.81 -0.61
CA LYS A 356 6.60 -17.41 -0.83
C LYS A 356 5.47 -16.41 -1.12
N GLY A 357 5.74 -15.13 -1.16
CA GLY A 357 4.75 -14.06 -1.34
C GLY A 357 4.44 -13.65 -2.78
N TRP A 358 4.61 -14.54 -3.76
CA TRP A 358 4.36 -14.23 -5.18
C TRP A 358 2.93 -14.43 -5.61
#